data_8ba517c445245ebe631089b70078da2f
#
_entry.id   8ba517c445245ebe631089b70078da2f
#
_cell.length_a   1.000
_cell.length_b   1.000
_cell.length_c   1.000
_cell.angle_alpha   90.00
_cell.angle_beta   90.00
_cell.angle_gamma   90.00
#
_symmetry.space_group_name_H-M   'P 1'
#
loop_
_entity.id
_entity.type
_entity.pdbx_description
1 polymer ?
#
loop_
_entity_poly.entity_id
_entity_poly.type
_entity_poly.pdbx_seq_one_letter_code
_entity_poly.pdbx_strand_id
1 'polypeptide(L)'
;MPSSTLHTWTHGARLLDAEHTRFALWAPDARCVSVELADGQSLPMQPQPEGWFMTQARCPAGSAYRFNIDERIQVPDPASRAQLGDVHGPSLVVDPERYQWQHPQWRGRPWHEAVIYELHVGVMGGYQAVQQALPALVELGVTAIELMPLAEFPGERNWGYDGVLPYAPEASYGSPDELRALIDAAHGLGLAVILDVVYNHFGPDGNYLQEYAQGFFRQDLHTPWGAAIDFRRPQVSEFFIDNALMWLLEYRFDGLRLDAVHAIDDPDFLRQLAQRVRQAVPPDRHVWLNLENEFNQASLLQQGFDAQWNDDGHNALHVLLTGETDAYYADFAEQPTEQLARCLSQGFAFQGHANRHGEARGEPSGHLPPSAFVLFLQNHDQIGN
;
A
#
# COMPACT_ATOMS: atom_id res chain seq x y z
N MET A 1 20.13 15.05 -19.21
CA MET A 1 19.28 14.61 -18.11
C MET A 1 17.89 15.15 -18.40
N PRO A 2 16.87 14.36 -18.70
CA PRO A 2 15.53 14.89 -18.71
C PRO A 2 15.18 15.26 -17.27
N SER A 3 14.76 16.52 -17.07
CA SER A 3 14.17 17.00 -15.85
C SER A 3 13.01 16.04 -15.48
N SER A 4 13.18 15.25 -14.44
CA SER A 4 12.03 14.58 -13.84
C SER A 4 11.10 15.71 -13.40
N THR A 5 9.92 15.80 -14.00
CA THR A 5 8.85 16.58 -13.44
C THR A 5 8.54 15.96 -12.10
N LEU A 6 9.14 16.52 -11.03
CA LEU A 6 8.87 16.11 -9.67
C LEU A 6 7.36 16.15 -9.46
N HIS A 7 6.79 15.02 -9.14
CA HIS A 7 5.37 14.95 -8.76
C HIS A 7 5.12 15.94 -7.63
N THR A 8 4.05 16.70 -7.73
CA THR A 8 3.72 17.70 -6.71
C THR A 8 2.84 17.06 -5.66
N TRP A 9 3.44 16.67 -4.55
CA TRP A 9 2.75 16.09 -3.39
C TRP A 9 1.83 17.13 -2.77
N THR A 10 0.57 16.78 -2.55
CA THR A 10 -0.44 17.68 -1.97
C THR A 10 -0.39 17.63 -0.45
N HIS A 11 -0.35 16.44 0.12
CA HIS A 11 -0.39 16.20 1.56
C HIS A 11 1.00 16.22 2.20
N GLY A 12 1.02 16.53 3.50
CA GLY A 12 2.17 16.33 4.37
C GLY A 12 3.26 17.39 4.29
N ALA A 13 4.37 17.07 4.96
CA ALA A 13 5.58 17.89 4.97
C ALA A 13 6.42 17.66 3.71
N ARG A 14 6.86 18.75 3.09
CA ARG A 14 7.74 18.71 1.92
C ARG A 14 8.88 19.70 2.08
N LEU A 15 10.11 19.22 1.96
CA LEU A 15 11.28 20.09 1.87
C LEU A 15 11.20 20.97 0.61
N LEU A 16 11.43 22.27 0.79
CA LEU A 16 11.55 23.24 -0.28
C LEU A 16 13.01 23.50 -0.63
N ASP A 17 13.86 23.45 0.39
CA ASP A 17 15.31 23.54 0.34
C ASP A 17 15.91 22.86 1.60
N ALA A 18 17.21 22.97 1.81
CA ALA A 18 17.90 22.30 2.93
C ALA A 18 17.40 22.72 4.32
N GLU A 19 16.77 23.89 4.46
CA GLU A 19 16.37 24.46 5.74
C GLU A 19 14.85 24.64 5.90
N HIS A 20 14.10 24.71 4.80
CA HIS A 20 12.68 25.07 4.83
C HIS A 20 11.79 23.93 4.38
N THR A 21 10.70 23.76 5.11
CA THR A 21 9.66 22.77 4.84
C THR A 21 8.30 23.47 4.67
N ARG A 22 7.55 23.05 3.65
CA ARG A 22 6.12 23.33 3.52
C ARG A 22 5.35 22.24 4.25
N PHE A 23 4.40 22.64 5.09
CA PHE A 23 3.43 21.76 5.74
C PHE A 23 2.05 21.99 5.13
N ALA A 24 1.33 20.92 4.84
CA ALA A 24 -0.02 20.93 4.34
C ALA A 24 -0.87 19.86 5.03
N LEU A 25 -2.03 20.25 5.52
CA LEU A 25 -2.99 19.36 6.16
C LEU A 25 -4.39 19.64 5.61
N TRP A 26 -5.09 18.61 5.19
CA TRP A 26 -6.52 18.69 4.92
C TRP A 26 -7.31 18.43 6.21
N ALA A 27 -7.93 19.50 6.74
CA ALA A 27 -8.63 19.48 8.02
C ALA A 27 -9.92 20.33 7.92
N PRO A 28 -10.89 19.90 7.08
CA PRO A 28 -12.08 20.70 6.78
C PRO A 28 -12.96 21.00 7.97
N ASP A 29 -12.88 20.21 9.05
CA ASP A 29 -13.68 20.35 10.26
C ASP A 29 -12.97 21.15 11.35
N ALA A 30 -11.68 21.50 11.14
CA ALA A 30 -10.91 22.32 12.09
C ALA A 30 -11.17 23.81 11.90
N ARG A 31 -11.17 24.57 12.99
CA ARG A 31 -11.26 26.04 12.99
C ARG A 31 -9.88 26.68 12.83
N CYS A 32 -8.87 26.07 13.43
CA CYS A 32 -7.48 26.51 13.32
C CYS A 32 -6.53 25.31 13.45
N VAL A 33 -5.39 25.40 12.79
CA VAL A 33 -4.32 24.42 12.83
C VAL A 33 -2.99 25.15 13.04
N SER A 34 -2.12 24.59 13.87
CA SER A 34 -0.71 24.99 13.95
C SER A 34 0.22 23.82 13.79
N VAL A 35 1.46 24.08 13.35
CA VAL A 35 2.57 23.11 13.40
C VAL A 35 3.36 23.36 14.68
N GLU A 36 3.50 22.32 15.48
CA GLU A 36 4.32 22.32 16.68
C GLU A 36 5.68 21.70 16.35
N LEU A 37 6.75 22.46 16.47
CA LEU A 37 8.11 22.00 16.22
C LEU A 37 8.77 21.50 17.50
N ALA A 38 9.79 20.65 17.38
CA ALA A 38 10.50 20.06 18.51
C ALA A 38 11.22 21.09 19.42
N ASP A 39 11.52 22.28 18.91
CA ASP A 39 12.10 23.38 19.67
C ASP A 39 11.07 24.17 20.48
N GLY A 40 9.80 23.76 20.45
CA GLY A 40 8.69 24.40 21.16
C GLY A 40 8.03 25.56 20.39
N GLN A 41 8.43 25.84 19.16
CA GLN A 41 7.74 26.82 18.33
C GLN A 41 6.39 26.28 17.86
N SER A 42 5.34 27.10 18.01
CA SER A 42 4.01 26.87 17.46
C SER A 42 3.76 27.85 16.31
N LEU A 43 3.53 27.34 15.12
CA LEU A 43 3.42 28.11 13.89
C LEU A 43 2.00 27.98 13.32
N PRO A 44 1.17 29.04 13.35
CA PRO A 44 -0.16 28.99 12.77
C PRO A 44 -0.13 28.67 11.27
N MET A 45 -0.98 27.77 10.86
CA MET A 45 -1.18 27.46 9.45
C MET A 45 -2.28 28.35 8.84
N GLN A 46 -2.08 28.77 7.61
CA GLN A 46 -3.04 29.62 6.89
C GLN A 46 -4.13 28.75 6.27
N PRO A 47 -5.41 29.05 6.51
CA PRO A 47 -6.51 28.36 5.84
C PRO A 47 -6.45 28.62 4.33
N GLN A 48 -6.71 27.57 3.56
CA GLN A 48 -6.77 27.56 2.11
C GLN A 48 -8.16 27.06 1.65
N PRO A 49 -8.53 27.23 0.38
CA PRO A 49 -9.78 26.68 -0.14
C PRO A 49 -9.94 25.17 0.15
N GLU A 50 -11.18 24.70 0.18
CA GLU A 50 -11.55 23.30 0.31
C GLU A 50 -11.09 22.60 1.62
N GLY A 51 -10.87 23.37 2.69
CA GLY A 51 -10.51 22.83 4.01
C GLY A 51 -9.03 22.52 4.20
N TRP A 52 -8.17 23.04 3.33
CA TRP A 52 -6.72 22.93 3.51
C TRP A 52 -6.18 23.97 4.48
N PHE A 53 -5.12 23.58 5.20
CA PHE A 53 -4.27 24.46 5.98
C PHE A 53 -2.82 24.29 5.52
N MET A 54 -2.11 25.42 5.35
CA MET A 54 -0.73 25.42 4.87
C MET A 54 0.13 26.42 5.61
N THR A 55 1.41 26.09 5.80
CA THR A 55 2.44 27.01 6.27
C THR A 55 3.82 26.60 5.74
N GLN A 56 4.79 27.51 5.86
CA GLN A 56 6.19 27.21 5.60
C GLN A 56 7.02 27.65 6.81
N ALA A 57 8.00 26.84 7.18
CA ALA A 57 8.85 27.11 8.32
C ALA A 57 10.28 26.67 8.07
N ARG A 58 11.21 27.23 8.83
CA ARG A 58 12.56 26.69 8.94
C ARG A 58 12.48 25.38 9.74
N CYS A 59 12.53 24.28 9.03
CA CYS A 59 12.39 22.95 9.59
C CYS A 59 13.14 21.96 8.67
N PRO A 60 14.44 21.75 8.90
CA PRO A 60 15.26 20.89 8.03
C PRO A 60 14.90 19.41 8.17
N ALA A 61 15.42 18.58 7.28
CA ALA A 61 15.27 17.12 7.38
C ALA A 61 15.74 16.58 8.73
N GLY A 62 15.02 15.60 9.26
CA GLY A 62 15.23 15.04 10.60
C GLY A 62 14.54 15.79 11.73
N SER A 63 13.95 16.96 11.46
CA SER A 63 13.18 17.71 12.47
C SER A 63 11.86 17.02 12.75
N ALA A 64 11.51 16.94 14.05
CA ALA A 64 10.23 16.39 14.49
C ALA A 64 9.16 17.50 14.57
N TYR A 65 7.92 17.14 14.19
CA TYR A 65 6.78 18.04 14.24
C TYR A 65 5.47 17.30 14.52
N ARG A 66 4.45 18.06 14.94
CA ARG A 66 3.06 17.60 15.07
C ARG A 66 2.12 18.69 14.56
N PHE A 67 0.89 18.32 14.25
CA PHE A 67 -0.18 19.29 14.07
C PHE A 67 -0.95 19.45 15.39
N ASN A 68 -1.31 20.68 15.74
CA ASN A 68 -2.20 21.00 16.82
C ASN A 68 -3.53 21.50 16.23
N ILE A 69 -4.58 20.76 16.50
CA ILE A 69 -5.92 21.00 15.96
C ILE A 69 -6.75 21.72 17.00
N ASP A 70 -7.25 22.92 16.67
CA ASP A 70 -8.16 23.73 17.50
C ASP A 70 -7.60 24.04 18.90
N GLU A 71 -6.27 24.06 19.06
CA GLU A 71 -5.59 24.20 20.37
C GLU A 71 -6.03 23.12 21.38
N ARG A 72 -6.57 22.00 20.90
CA ARG A 72 -7.20 20.94 21.71
C ARG A 72 -6.42 19.63 21.70
N ILE A 73 -5.93 19.22 20.54
CA ILE A 73 -5.26 17.94 20.39
C ILE A 73 -4.04 18.06 19.47
N GLN A 74 -2.95 17.43 19.88
CA GLN A 74 -1.77 17.26 19.03
C GLN A 74 -1.81 15.90 18.37
N VAL A 75 -1.64 15.87 17.05
CA VAL A 75 -1.71 14.66 16.23
C VAL A 75 -0.48 14.56 15.33
N PRO A 76 -0.06 13.34 14.96
CA PRO A 76 0.90 13.15 13.89
C PRO A 76 0.33 13.62 12.54
N ASP A 77 1.20 13.83 11.58
CA ASP A 77 0.79 14.06 10.20
C ASP A 77 0.24 12.75 9.58
N PRO A 78 -0.99 12.72 9.05
CA PRO A 78 -1.53 11.53 8.40
C PRO A 78 -0.71 11.10 7.16
N ALA A 79 0.02 12.04 6.55
CA ALA A 79 0.99 11.79 5.48
C ALA A 79 2.44 11.83 5.96
N SER A 80 2.67 11.46 7.23
CA SER A 80 4.01 11.37 7.83
C SER A 80 4.92 10.47 7.01
N ARG A 81 6.14 10.92 6.73
CA ARG A 81 7.15 10.16 5.97
C ARG A 81 8.06 9.31 6.83
N ALA A 82 8.04 9.53 8.13
CA ALA A 82 8.68 8.74 9.18
C ALA A 82 8.15 9.18 10.53
N GLN A 83 8.12 8.28 11.50
CA GLN A 83 7.72 8.55 12.87
C GLN A 83 8.91 8.53 13.82
N LEU A 84 8.83 9.33 14.88
CA LEU A 84 9.73 9.25 16.01
C LEU A 84 9.04 8.48 17.14
N GLY A 85 9.32 7.19 17.20
CA GLY A 85 8.69 6.26 18.14
C GLY A 85 7.53 5.50 17.51
N ASP A 86 6.31 5.75 17.90
CA ASP A 86 5.10 5.03 17.53
C ASP A 86 4.11 5.96 16.82
N VAL A 87 2.97 5.44 16.37
CA VAL A 87 1.86 6.14 15.71
C VAL A 87 1.38 7.39 16.45
N HIS A 88 1.55 7.45 17.79
CA HIS A 88 1.24 8.61 18.62
C HIS A 88 2.41 9.59 18.74
N GLY A 89 3.56 9.24 18.19
CA GLY A 89 4.78 10.05 18.20
C GLY A 89 4.70 11.26 17.27
N PRO A 90 5.70 12.14 17.28
CA PRO A 90 5.82 13.18 16.27
C PRO A 90 6.27 12.59 14.93
N SER A 91 5.82 13.23 13.85
CA SER A 91 6.29 12.97 12.50
C SER A 91 7.67 13.59 12.26
N LEU A 92 8.43 13.02 11.34
CA LEU A 92 9.75 13.53 10.96
C LEU A 92 9.72 14.09 9.54
N VAL A 93 10.40 15.21 9.33
CA VAL A 93 10.68 15.72 7.99
C VAL A 93 11.74 14.83 7.34
N VAL A 94 11.41 14.25 6.20
CA VAL A 94 12.29 13.36 5.44
C VAL A 94 12.75 14.04 4.16
N ASP A 95 14.04 13.92 3.84
CA ASP A 95 14.61 14.27 2.54
C ASP A 95 14.66 13.02 1.66
N PRO A 96 13.78 12.89 0.66
CA PRO A 96 13.77 11.71 -0.21
C PRO A 96 14.99 11.64 -1.15
N GLU A 97 15.67 12.77 -1.39
CA GLU A 97 16.83 12.86 -2.28
C GLU A 97 18.16 12.55 -1.56
N ARG A 98 18.14 12.40 -0.24
CA ARG A 98 19.34 12.11 0.57
C ARG A 98 19.94 10.75 0.24
N TYR A 99 19.11 9.75 -0.06
CA TYR A 99 19.58 8.40 -0.37
C TYR A 99 20.17 8.35 -1.78
N GLN A 100 21.41 7.85 -1.89
CA GLN A 100 22.13 7.73 -3.16
C GLN A 100 22.01 6.30 -3.70
N TRP A 101 21.10 6.11 -4.66
CA TRP A 101 20.86 4.82 -5.30
C TRP A 101 22.11 4.26 -5.99
N GLN A 102 22.48 3.03 -5.69
CA GLN A 102 23.62 2.35 -6.31
C GLN A 102 23.24 1.71 -7.65
N HIS A 103 21.95 1.37 -7.85
CA HIS A 103 21.44 0.77 -9.07
C HIS A 103 20.38 1.68 -9.75
N PRO A 104 20.74 2.94 -10.11
CA PRO A 104 19.79 3.90 -10.68
C PRO A 104 19.28 3.51 -12.08
N GLN A 105 19.96 2.58 -12.75
CA GLN A 105 19.60 2.07 -14.07
C GLN A 105 18.56 0.94 -14.03
N TRP A 106 18.21 0.42 -12.85
CA TRP A 106 17.18 -0.61 -12.72
C TRP A 106 15.84 -0.14 -13.31
N ARG A 107 15.20 -1.05 -14.08
CA ARG A 107 13.94 -0.78 -14.78
C ARG A 107 12.83 -1.75 -14.44
N GLY A 108 13.01 -2.58 -13.42
CA GLY A 108 12.08 -3.65 -13.07
C GLY A 108 12.28 -4.89 -13.95
N ARG A 109 11.34 -5.82 -13.84
CA ARG A 109 11.29 -7.06 -14.64
C ARG A 109 9.96 -7.17 -15.38
N PRO A 110 9.89 -7.82 -16.54
CA PRO A 110 8.63 -8.17 -17.17
C PRO A 110 7.76 -9.03 -16.24
N TRP A 111 6.47 -8.74 -16.17
CA TRP A 111 5.55 -9.42 -15.25
C TRP A 111 5.55 -10.95 -15.39
N HIS A 112 5.62 -11.46 -16.61
CA HIS A 112 5.61 -12.91 -16.87
C HIS A 112 6.84 -13.68 -16.35
N GLU A 113 7.85 -13.00 -15.85
CA GLU A 113 9.02 -13.60 -15.20
C GLU A 113 8.85 -13.71 -13.67
N ALA A 114 7.72 -13.24 -13.12
CA ALA A 114 7.54 -13.14 -11.67
C ALA A 114 7.42 -14.52 -11.00
N VAL A 115 8.33 -14.79 -10.07
CA VAL A 115 8.25 -15.84 -9.06
C VAL A 115 8.36 -15.12 -7.73
N ILE A 116 7.22 -14.97 -7.04
CA ILE A 116 7.06 -14.10 -5.88
C ILE A 116 7.27 -14.89 -4.58
N TYR A 117 8.06 -14.34 -3.67
CA TYR A 117 8.20 -14.80 -2.30
C TYR A 117 7.69 -13.68 -1.36
N GLU A 118 6.57 -13.93 -0.70
CA GLU A 118 6.01 -13.04 0.30
C GLU A 118 6.75 -13.21 1.64
N LEU A 119 7.04 -12.10 2.32
CA LEU A 119 7.71 -12.12 3.62
C LEU A 119 7.25 -10.98 4.53
N HIS A 120 7.35 -11.24 5.84
CA HIS A 120 7.07 -10.26 6.89
C HIS A 120 8.38 -9.70 7.45
N VAL A 121 8.59 -8.38 7.26
CA VAL A 121 9.86 -7.72 7.61
C VAL A 121 10.19 -7.85 9.10
N GLY A 122 9.20 -7.66 9.98
CA GLY A 122 9.40 -7.76 11.43
C GLY A 122 9.80 -9.17 11.90
N VAL A 123 9.20 -10.23 11.31
CA VAL A 123 9.58 -11.62 11.61
C VAL A 123 10.99 -11.92 11.16
N MET A 124 11.41 -11.33 10.04
CA MET A 124 12.79 -11.45 9.53
C MET A 124 13.82 -10.69 10.38
N GLY A 125 13.39 -9.75 11.24
CA GLY A 125 14.27 -8.94 12.10
C GLY A 125 14.59 -7.54 11.54
N GLY A 126 13.75 -7.00 10.70
CA GLY A 126 13.88 -5.65 10.13
C GLY A 126 14.49 -5.61 8.72
N TYR A 127 14.59 -4.41 8.15
CA TYR A 127 15.05 -4.20 6.76
C TYR A 127 16.45 -4.77 6.49
N GLN A 128 17.38 -4.60 7.42
CA GLN A 128 18.74 -5.12 7.27
C GLN A 128 18.80 -6.66 7.24
N ALA A 129 17.97 -7.33 8.05
CA ALA A 129 17.92 -8.78 8.08
C ALA A 129 17.31 -9.35 6.78
N VAL A 130 16.27 -8.71 6.24
CA VAL A 130 15.72 -9.06 4.92
C VAL A 130 16.78 -8.87 3.84
N GLN A 131 17.54 -7.76 3.86
CA GLN A 131 18.62 -7.50 2.90
C GLN A 131 19.68 -8.60 2.93
N GLN A 132 20.01 -9.12 4.11
CA GLN A 132 20.98 -10.22 4.26
C GLN A 132 20.44 -11.55 3.70
N ALA A 133 19.14 -11.76 3.68
CA ALA A 133 18.51 -12.96 3.16
C ALA A 133 18.36 -12.99 1.62
N LEU A 134 18.43 -11.84 0.94
CA LEU A 134 18.22 -11.74 -0.50
C LEU A 134 19.05 -12.72 -1.36
N PRO A 135 20.35 -12.94 -1.11
CA PRO A 135 21.14 -13.87 -1.91
C PRO A 135 20.59 -15.31 -1.89
N ALA A 136 20.09 -15.76 -0.74
CA ALA A 136 19.50 -17.10 -0.62
C ALA A 136 18.17 -17.23 -1.40
N LEU A 137 17.38 -16.16 -1.45
CA LEU A 137 16.16 -16.14 -2.25
C LEU A 137 16.46 -16.18 -3.76
N VAL A 138 17.52 -15.49 -4.19
CA VAL A 138 17.99 -15.56 -5.58
C VAL A 138 18.45 -16.98 -5.92
N GLU A 139 19.23 -17.63 -5.04
CA GLU A 139 19.67 -19.01 -5.23
C GLU A 139 18.49 -19.99 -5.31
N LEU A 140 17.42 -19.73 -4.57
CA LEU A 140 16.17 -20.49 -4.64
C LEU A 140 15.43 -20.32 -5.99
N GLY A 141 15.74 -19.28 -6.75
CA GLY A 141 15.10 -18.97 -8.03
C GLY A 141 13.96 -17.95 -7.94
N VAL A 142 13.81 -17.26 -6.79
CA VAL A 142 12.87 -16.15 -6.62
C VAL A 142 13.31 -14.97 -7.50
N THR A 143 12.35 -14.31 -8.14
CA THR A 143 12.58 -13.14 -9.01
C THR A 143 11.94 -11.87 -8.48
N ALA A 144 11.05 -12.00 -7.51
CA ALA A 144 10.42 -10.89 -6.81
C ALA A 144 10.17 -11.24 -5.35
N ILE A 145 10.40 -10.28 -4.46
CA ILE A 145 9.90 -10.37 -3.08
C ILE A 145 8.68 -9.47 -2.92
N GLU A 146 7.70 -9.93 -2.14
CA GLU A 146 6.56 -9.13 -1.72
C GLU A 146 6.67 -8.88 -0.21
N LEU A 147 6.77 -7.62 0.16
CA LEU A 147 6.78 -7.21 1.56
C LEU A 147 5.35 -7.03 2.04
N MET A 148 4.97 -7.75 3.10
CA MET A 148 3.72 -7.48 3.83
C MET A 148 3.68 -6.01 4.24
N PRO A 149 2.49 -5.44 4.58
CA PRO A 149 2.34 -4.00 4.71
C PRO A 149 3.34 -3.36 5.65
N LEU A 150 3.84 -2.18 5.25
CA LEU A 150 4.86 -1.42 5.95
C LEU A 150 4.36 -0.11 6.55
N ALA A 151 3.06 0.21 6.41
CA ALA A 151 2.50 1.42 7.01
C ALA A 151 2.66 1.37 8.53
N GLU A 152 3.08 2.48 9.13
CA GLU A 152 3.25 2.61 10.59
C GLU A 152 1.98 2.19 11.33
N PHE A 153 2.12 1.26 12.28
CA PHE A 153 1.07 0.67 13.10
C PHE A 153 1.41 0.78 14.59
N PRO A 154 0.43 0.68 15.52
CA PRO A 154 0.71 0.77 16.95
C PRO A 154 1.49 -0.45 17.47
N GLY A 155 2.55 -0.19 18.25
CA GLY A 155 3.41 -1.20 18.86
C GLY A 155 4.49 -1.73 17.93
N GLU A 156 5.00 -2.95 18.22
CA GLU A 156 6.15 -3.54 17.49
C GLU A 156 5.79 -4.86 16.80
N ARG A 157 4.53 -5.31 16.90
CA ARG A 157 4.09 -6.63 16.41
C ARG A 157 2.72 -6.50 15.76
N ASN A 158 2.71 -6.57 14.46
CA ASN A 158 1.53 -6.55 13.62
C ASN A 158 1.87 -7.21 12.29
N TRP A 159 0.90 -7.78 11.61
CA TRP A 159 1.11 -8.19 10.22
C TRP A 159 1.25 -7.00 9.26
N GLY A 160 0.90 -5.80 9.72
CA GLY A 160 0.93 -4.56 8.96
C GLY A 160 -0.46 -4.10 8.47
N TYR A 161 -1.51 -4.92 8.68
CA TYR A 161 -2.88 -4.57 8.23
C TYR A 161 -3.62 -3.61 9.17
N ASP A 162 -3.03 -3.27 10.32
CA ASP A 162 -3.54 -2.21 11.21
C ASP A 162 -2.77 -0.88 11.05
N GLY A 163 -2.16 -0.65 9.90
CA GLY A 163 -1.46 0.60 9.61
C GLY A 163 -2.37 1.81 9.64
N VAL A 164 -1.86 2.94 10.17
CA VAL A 164 -2.62 4.20 10.31
C VAL A 164 -1.93 5.41 9.70
N LEU A 165 -0.64 5.31 9.39
CA LEU A 165 0.15 6.35 8.72
C LEU A 165 0.76 5.76 7.43
N PRO A 166 -0.01 5.69 6.33
CA PRO A 166 0.36 4.92 5.14
C PRO A 166 1.60 5.43 4.40
N TYR A 167 2.05 6.64 4.69
CA TYR A 167 3.26 7.21 4.08
C TYR A 167 4.55 6.95 4.89
N ALA A 168 4.43 6.54 6.16
CA ALA A 168 5.56 6.24 7.02
C ALA A 168 5.87 4.74 6.98
N PRO A 169 7.08 4.33 6.61
CA PRO A 169 7.53 2.96 6.87
C PRO A 169 7.59 2.71 8.38
N GLU A 170 7.15 1.54 8.80
CA GLU A 170 7.14 1.10 10.19
C GLU A 170 8.51 1.29 10.87
N ALA A 171 8.52 2.12 11.92
CA ALA A 171 9.75 2.57 12.57
C ALA A 171 10.47 1.45 13.32
N SER A 172 9.76 0.43 13.80
CA SER A 172 10.38 -0.73 14.48
C SER A 172 11.15 -1.63 13.51
N TYR A 173 10.91 -1.54 12.20
CA TYR A 173 11.63 -2.31 11.19
C TYR A 173 12.94 -1.65 10.74
N GLY A 174 13.11 -0.36 11.01
CA GLY A 174 14.27 0.44 10.65
C GLY A 174 13.91 1.80 10.05
N SER A 175 14.90 2.53 9.62
CA SER A 175 14.74 3.86 9.02
C SER A 175 14.26 3.80 7.56
N PRO A 176 13.68 4.90 7.03
CA PRO A 176 13.37 5.04 5.61
C PRO A 176 14.56 4.78 4.68
N ASP A 177 15.77 5.16 5.08
CA ASP A 177 16.98 4.93 4.28
C ASP A 177 17.42 3.46 4.30
N GLU A 178 17.16 2.72 5.38
CA GLU A 178 17.38 1.26 5.41
C GLU A 178 16.40 0.51 4.51
N LEU A 179 15.14 0.96 4.41
CA LEU A 179 14.20 0.42 3.42
C LEU A 179 14.68 0.68 1.99
N ARG A 180 15.15 1.91 1.70
CA ARG A 180 15.73 2.21 0.38
C ARG A 180 16.96 1.34 0.08
N ALA A 181 17.81 1.12 1.08
CA ALA A 181 18.99 0.26 0.94
C ALA A 181 18.61 -1.21 0.66
N LEU A 182 17.57 -1.73 1.31
CA LEU A 182 17.01 -3.05 1.02
C LEU A 182 16.57 -3.16 -0.44
N ILE A 183 15.77 -2.19 -0.93
CA ILE A 183 15.24 -2.17 -2.30
C ILE A 183 16.40 -2.05 -3.31
N ASP A 184 17.35 -1.17 -3.06
CA ASP A 184 18.53 -1.00 -3.91
C ASP A 184 19.39 -2.28 -3.99
N ALA A 185 19.58 -2.97 -2.87
CA ALA A 185 20.27 -4.24 -2.83
C ALA A 185 19.54 -5.34 -3.60
N ALA A 186 18.19 -5.40 -3.49
CA ALA A 186 17.36 -6.31 -4.27
C ALA A 186 17.52 -6.05 -5.78
N HIS A 187 17.48 -4.79 -6.20
CA HIS A 187 17.70 -4.39 -7.59
C HIS A 187 19.08 -4.80 -8.09
N GLY A 188 20.13 -4.68 -7.25
CA GLY A 188 21.50 -5.12 -7.56
C GLY A 188 21.60 -6.62 -7.80
N LEU A 189 20.72 -7.40 -7.20
CA LEU A 189 20.62 -8.85 -7.37
C LEU A 189 19.63 -9.26 -8.48
N GLY A 190 18.97 -8.30 -9.14
CA GLY A 190 17.97 -8.55 -10.16
C GLY A 190 16.61 -8.98 -9.62
N LEU A 191 16.33 -8.74 -8.33
CA LEU A 191 15.04 -8.97 -7.70
C LEU A 191 14.15 -7.73 -7.84
N ALA A 192 12.89 -7.92 -8.24
CA ALA A 192 11.84 -6.93 -8.09
C ALA A 192 11.32 -6.92 -6.65
N VAL A 193 10.79 -5.77 -6.19
CA VAL A 193 10.22 -5.62 -4.86
C VAL A 193 8.80 -5.10 -4.97
N ILE A 194 7.84 -5.85 -4.43
CA ILE A 194 6.42 -5.51 -4.36
C ILE A 194 6.10 -5.09 -2.93
N LEU A 195 5.23 -4.11 -2.76
CA LEU A 195 4.69 -3.72 -1.47
C LEU A 195 3.20 -4.06 -1.42
N ASP A 196 2.79 -4.71 -0.35
CA ASP A 196 1.38 -4.84 0.00
C ASP A 196 0.88 -3.54 0.64
N VAL A 197 -0.18 -2.95 0.08
CA VAL A 197 -0.76 -1.68 0.52
C VAL A 197 -2.21 -1.83 0.90
N VAL A 198 -2.55 -1.31 2.09
CA VAL A 198 -3.90 -1.38 2.67
C VAL A 198 -4.59 -0.04 2.45
N TYR A 199 -5.48 0.03 1.45
CA TYR A 199 -6.22 1.26 1.13
C TYR A 199 -7.71 1.15 1.44
N ASN A 200 -8.17 -0.01 1.89
CA ASN A 200 -9.58 -0.26 2.18
C ASN A 200 -9.98 0.19 3.60
N HIS A 201 -9.05 0.30 4.54
CA HIS A 201 -9.30 0.72 5.92
C HIS A 201 -8.04 1.28 6.59
N PHE A 202 -8.21 1.80 7.80
CA PHE A 202 -7.12 2.11 8.75
C PHE A 202 -7.24 1.23 9.98
N GLY A 203 -6.13 1.01 10.66
CA GLY A 203 -6.10 0.32 11.94
C GLY A 203 -6.92 1.02 13.04
N PRO A 204 -7.22 0.32 14.14
CA PRO A 204 -8.13 0.81 15.18
C PRO A 204 -7.52 1.84 16.14
N ASP A 205 -6.19 1.99 16.16
CA ASP A 205 -5.47 2.88 17.08
C ASP A 205 -4.46 3.74 16.35
N GLY A 206 -4.39 5.04 16.69
CA GLY A 206 -3.45 6.01 16.10
C GLY A 206 -3.98 6.78 14.88
N ASN A 207 -5.17 6.48 14.38
CA ASN A 207 -5.81 7.28 13.32
C ASN A 207 -6.62 8.42 13.92
N TYR A 208 -6.18 9.66 13.68
CA TYR A 208 -6.80 10.88 14.19
C TYR A 208 -7.65 11.64 13.18
N LEU A 209 -7.81 11.13 11.95
CA LEU A 209 -8.52 11.83 10.87
C LEU A 209 -9.97 12.18 11.24
N GLN A 210 -10.65 11.38 12.04
CA GLN A 210 -12.02 11.67 12.47
C GLN A 210 -12.14 12.92 13.36
N GLU A 211 -11.05 13.36 14.00
CA GLU A 211 -11.04 14.54 14.87
C GLU A 211 -11.11 15.86 14.11
N TYR A 212 -10.73 15.86 12.80
CA TYR A 212 -10.60 17.08 12.01
C TYR A 212 -10.92 16.95 10.53
N ALA A 213 -11.18 15.71 10.07
CA ALA A 213 -11.48 15.40 8.67
C ALA A 213 -12.50 14.25 8.58
N GLN A 214 -13.67 14.41 9.20
CA GLN A 214 -14.73 13.38 9.23
C GLN A 214 -15.16 12.96 7.82
N GLY A 215 -15.07 13.88 6.85
CA GLY A 215 -15.32 13.61 5.45
C GLY A 215 -14.33 12.61 4.80
N PHE A 216 -13.30 12.19 5.50
CA PHE A 216 -12.42 11.11 5.04
C PHE A 216 -13.13 9.75 5.02
N PHE A 217 -14.21 9.62 5.81
CA PHE A 217 -14.96 8.40 6.00
C PHE A 217 -16.41 8.55 5.58
N ARG A 218 -16.97 7.47 5.06
CA ARG A 218 -18.41 7.38 4.75
C ARG A 218 -19.22 7.20 6.04
N GLN A 219 -20.33 7.93 6.13
CA GLN A 219 -21.27 7.80 7.24
C GLN A 219 -22.35 6.72 6.96
N ASP A 220 -22.50 6.31 5.72
CA ASP A 220 -23.55 5.43 5.21
C ASP A 220 -23.07 4.00 4.94
N LEU A 221 -21.75 3.75 5.03
CA LEU A 221 -21.15 2.45 4.75
C LEU A 221 -20.10 2.08 5.79
N HIS A 222 -20.22 0.84 6.31
CA HIS A 222 -19.25 0.26 7.23
C HIS A 222 -18.69 -1.02 6.64
N THR A 223 -17.40 -1.21 6.82
CA THR A 223 -16.67 -2.45 6.52
C THR A 223 -16.45 -3.24 7.81
N PRO A 224 -15.97 -4.48 7.76
CA PRO A 224 -15.57 -5.23 8.96
C PRO A 224 -14.54 -4.51 9.83
N TRP A 225 -13.76 -3.59 9.26
CA TRP A 225 -12.69 -2.84 9.94
C TRP A 225 -13.11 -1.42 10.37
N GLY A 226 -14.35 -1.00 10.13
CA GLY A 226 -14.86 0.31 10.53
C GLY A 226 -15.56 1.07 9.41
N ALA A 227 -15.69 2.39 9.56
CA ALA A 227 -16.31 3.24 8.53
C ALA A 227 -15.48 3.17 7.23
N ALA A 228 -16.14 2.96 6.09
CA ALA A 228 -15.49 2.91 4.80
C ALA A 228 -14.84 4.27 4.44
N ILE A 229 -13.74 4.24 3.72
CA ILE A 229 -13.06 5.44 3.22
C ILE A 229 -13.89 6.06 2.09
N ASP A 230 -14.04 7.38 2.08
CA ASP A 230 -14.85 8.10 1.10
C ASP A 230 -14.01 8.58 -0.10
N PHE A 231 -13.68 7.66 -0.99
CA PHE A 231 -12.92 7.95 -2.21
C PHE A 231 -13.64 8.87 -3.21
N ARG A 232 -14.93 9.14 -3.03
CA ARG A 232 -15.68 10.10 -3.84
C ARG A 232 -15.18 11.54 -3.65
N ARG A 233 -14.41 11.79 -2.58
CA ARG A 233 -13.79 13.08 -2.29
C ARG A 233 -12.41 13.16 -2.94
N PRO A 234 -12.16 14.18 -3.79
CA PRO A 234 -10.88 14.32 -4.46
C PRO A 234 -9.68 14.34 -3.52
N GLN A 235 -9.81 14.96 -2.33
CA GLN A 235 -8.75 15.05 -1.34
C GLN A 235 -8.38 13.68 -0.77
N VAL A 236 -9.36 12.79 -0.61
CA VAL A 236 -9.16 11.43 -0.12
C VAL A 236 -8.58 10.54 -1.21
N SER A 237 -9.13 10.58 -2.44
CA SER A 237 -8.57 9.84 -3.58
C SER A 237 -7.12 10.24 -3.83
N GLU A 238 -6.82 11.54 -3.83
CA GLU A 238 -5.46 12.04 -4.06
C GLU A 238 -4.50 11.62 -2.95
N PHE A 239 -4.96 11.53 -1.71
CA PHE A 239 -4.14 11.03 -0.59
C PHE A 239 -3.61 9.62 -0.88
N PHE A 240 -4.44 8.69 -1.32
CA PHE A 240 -4.01 7.31 -1.60
C PHE A 240 -3.28 7.17 -2.94
N ILE A 241 -3.64 7.96 -3.96
CA ILE A 241 -2.91 7.99 -5.24
C ILE A 241 -1.49 8.53 -5.02
N ASP A 242 -1.34 9.63 -4.27
CA ASP A 242 -0.03 10.18 -3.90
C ASP A 242 0.78 9.16 -3.09
N ASN A 243 0.16 8.43 -2.19
CA ASN A 243 0.82 7.36 -1.44
C ASN A 243 1.37 6.26 -2.37
N ALA A 244 0.55 5.76 -3.29
CA ALA A 244 0.99 4.75 -4.26
C ALA A 244 2.17 5.28 -5.11
N LEU A 245 2.09 6.51 -5.58
CA LEU A 245 3.17 7.15 -6.35
C LEU A 245 4.44 7.35 -5.52
N MET A 246 4.31 7.68 -4.23
CA MET A 246 5.46 7.77 -3.32
C MET A 246 6.21 6.45 -3.23
N TRP A 247 5.52 5.34 -2.98
CA TRP A 247 6.14 4.04 -2.91
C TRP A 247 6.83 3.66 -4.23
N LEU A 248 6.18 3.91 -5.36
CA LEU A 248 6.70 3.55 -6.66
C LEU A 248 7.83 4.48 -7.17
N LEU A 249 7.77 5.79 -6.88
CA LEU A 249 8.72 6.76 -7.44
C LEU A 249 9.87 7.12 -6.50
N GLU A 250 9.58 7.33 -5.20
CA GLU A 250 10.61 7.72 -4.23
C GLU A 250 11.32 6.51 -3.60
N TYR A 251 10.58 5.45 -3.22
CA TYR A 251 11.15 4.20 -2.71
C TYR A 251 11.51 3.22 -3.81
N ARG A 252 11.00 3.43 -5.04
CA ARG A 252 11.29 2.63 -6.22
C ARG A 252 10.83 1.18 -6.12
N PHE A 253 9.75 0.90 -5.38
CA PHE A 253 9.10 -0.40 -5.47
C PHE A 253 8.71 -0.71 -6.92
N ASP A 254 8.82 -1.96 -7.31
CA ASP A 254 8.51 -2.44 -8.66
C ASP A 254 7.04 -2.85 -8.81
N GLY A 255 6.29 -2.90 -7.74
CA GLY A 255 4.86 -3.19 -7.78
C GLY A 255 4.15 -2.92 -6.45
N LEU A 256 2.82 -2.89 -6.55
CA LEU A 256 1.92 -2.84 -5.40
C LEU A 256 0.95 -4.02 -5.49
N ARG A 257 0.72 -4.70 -4.37
CA ARG A 257 -0.44 -5.56 -4.15
C ARG A 257 -1.46 -4.72 -3.37
N LEU A 258 -2.65 -4.55 -3.92
CA LEU A 258 -3.71 -3.78 -3.26
C LEU A 258 -4.60 -4.76 -2.49
N ASP A 259 -4.54 -4.64 -1.17
CA ASP A 259 -5.28 -5.46 -0.21
C ASP A 259 -6.78 -5.24 -0.31
N ALA A 260 -7.55 -6.33 -0.28
CA ALA A 260 -9.01 -6.37 -0.14
C ALA A 260 -9.76 -5.29 -0.95
N VAL A 261 -9.44 -5.15 -2.25
CA VAL A 261 -10.07 -4.10 -3.08
C VAL A 261 -11.59 -4.26 -3.21
N HIS A 262 -12.13 -5.45 -2.93
CA HIS A 262 -13.58 -5.69 -2.86
C HIS A 262 -14.26 -4.90 -1.72
N ALA A 263 -13.50 -4.49 -0.69
CA ALA A 263 -13.99 -3.62 0.37
C ALA A 263 -13.92 -2.11 0.02
N ILE A 264 -13.31 -1.77 -1.13
CA ILE A 264 -13.31 -0.41 -1.67
C ILE A 264 -14.58 -0.24 -2.54
N ASP A 265 -15.59 0.44 -1.99
CA ASP A 265 -16.86 0.70 -2.69
C ASP A 265 -16.75 1.92 -3.63
N ASP A 266 -15.67 1.96 -4.43
CA ASP A 266 -15.44 2.97 -5.47
C ASP A 266 -14.53 2.43 -6.58
N PRO A 267 -15.10 1.81 -7.63
CA PRO A 267 -14.31 1.31 -8.75
C PRO A 267 -13.67 2.43 -9.58
N ASP A 268 -14.17 3.66 -9.50
CA ASP A 268 -13.59 4.81 -10.19
C ASP A 268 -12.25 5.21 -9.55
N PHE A 269 -12.14 5.11 -8.22
CA PHE A 269 -10.86 5.32 -7.53
C PHE A 269 -9.79 4.33 -8.01
N LEU A 270 -10.09 3.04 -8.04
CA LEU A 270 -9.14 2.02 -8.50
C LEU A 270 -8.66 2.29 -9.92
N ARG A 271 -9.58 2.67 -10.82
CA ARG A 271 -9.25 3.03 -12.21
C ARG A 271 -8.37 4.28 -12.28
N GLN A 272 -8.68 5.31 -11.50
CA GLN A 272 -7.89 6.53 -11.43
C GLN A 272 -6.49 6.26 -10.89
N LEU A 273 -6.35 5.45 -9.83
CA LEU A 273 -5.06 5.04 -9.28
C LEU A 273 -4.21 4.37 -10.35
N ALA A 274 -4.74 3.34 -11.02
CA ALA A 274 -4.01 2.64 -12.07
C ALA A 274 -3.60 3.58 -13.20
N GLN A 275 -4.51 4.44 -13.67
CA GLN A 275 -4.23 5.42 -14.71
C GLN A 275 -3.12 6.41 -14.31
N ARG A 276 -3.17 6.94 -13.09
CA ARG A 276 -2.18 7.89 -12.56
C ARG A 276 -0.81 7.24 -12.43
N VAL A 277 -0.74 6.00 -11.94
CA VAL A 277 0.51 5.23 -11.89
C VAL A 277 1.10 5.06 -13.29
N ARG A 278 0.30 4.59 -14.27
CA ARG A 278 0.76 4.39 -15.65
C ARG A 278 1.22 5.68 -16.33
N GLN A 279 0.66 6.81 -15.96
CA GLN A 279 1.08 8.14 -16.47
C GLN A 279 2.36 8.66 -15.82
N ALA A 280 2.55 8.39 -14.52
CA ALA A 280 3.67 8.92 -13.75
C ALA A 280 4.96 8.09 -13.89
N VAL A 281 4.82 6.78 -14.07
CA VAL A 281 5.95 5.87 -14.21
C VAL A 281 6.59 6.03 -15.60
N PRO A 282 7.93 6.11 -15.69
CA PRO A 282 8.62 6.15 -16.97
C PRO A 282 8.24 4.94 -17.85
N PRO A 283 8.01 5.12 -19.16
CA PRO A 283 7.51 4.05 -20.04
C PRO A 283 8.48 2.88 -20.24
N ASP A 284 9.76 3.06 -19.90
CA ASP A 284 10.80 2.02 -19.94
C ASP A 284 10.95 1.29 -18.59
N ARG A 285 10.11 1.61 -17.59
CA ARG A 285 10.12 0.97 -16.28
C ARG A 285 8.93 0.02 -16.14
N HIS A 286 9.21 -1.23 -15.82
CA HIS A 286 8.20 -2.21 -15.44
C HIS A 286 7.71 -1.91 -14.01
N VAL A 287 6.41 -1.70 -13.86
CA VAL A 287 5.74 -1.57 -12.57
C VAL A 287 4.47 -2.40 -12.59
N TRP A 288 4.27 -3.19 -11.56
CA TRP A 288 3.18 -4.14 -11.43
C TRP A 288 2.12 -3.64 -10.46
N LEU A 289 0.86 -3.78 -10.85
CA LEU A 289 -0.30 -3.49 -10.00
C LEU A 289 -1.13 -4.75 -9.87
N ASN A 290 -1.09 -5.38 -8.71
CA ASN A 290 -1.78 -6.62 -8.42
C ASN A 290 -2.92 -6.38 -7.45
N LEU A 291 -4.01 -7.13 -7.61
CA LEU A 291 -5.21 -7.01 -6.79
C LEU A 291 -5.40 -8.25 -5.92
N GLU A 292 -5.86 -8.03 -4.70
CA GLU A 292 -6.59 -9.04 -3.96
C GLU A 292 -8.08 -8.69 -4.02
N ASN A 293 -8.89 -9.59 -4.60
CA ASN A 293 -10.30 -9.33 -4.84
C ASN A 293 -11.15 -10.59 -4.75
N GLU A 294 -11.86 -10.77 -3.65
CA GLU A 294 -12.75 -11.91 -3.44
C GLU A 294 -13.88 -12.02 -4.48
N PHE A 295 -14.28 -10.89 -5.08
CA PHE A 295 -15.39 -10.87 -6.04
C PHE A 295 -15.02 -11.35 -7.45
N ASN A 296 -13.74 -11.63 -7.73
CA ASN A 296 -13.29 -12.12 -9.05
C ASN A 296 -13.77 -11.25 -10.22
N GLN A 297 -13.53 -9.95 -10.13
CA GLN A 297 -13.94 -8.97 -11.13
C GLN A 297 -12.92 -8.89 -12.26
N ALA A 298 -13.08 -9.72 -13.29
CA ALA A 298 -12.21 -9.74 -14.47
C ALA A 298 -12.16 -8.38 -15.20
N SER A 299 -13.21 -7.58 -15.09
CA SER A 299 -13.29 -6.22 -15.65
C SER A 299 -12.26 -5.26 -15.06
N LEU A 300 -11.86 -5.39 -13.79
CA LEU A 300 -10.81 -4.59 -13.18
C LEU A 300 -9.44 -4.85 -13.82
N LEU A 301 -9.13 -6.10 -14.17
CA LEU A 301 -7.88 -6.47 -14.82
C LEU A 301 -7.71 -5.86 -16.22
N GLN A 302 -8.79 -5.37 -16.82
CA GLN A 302 -8.75 -4.64 -18.10
C GLN A 302 -8.55 -3.13 -17.92
N GLN A 303 -8.47 -2.65 -16.66
CA GLN A 303 -8.43 -1.23 -16.33
C GLN A 303 -7.04 -0.73 -15.86
N GLY A 304 -5.97 -1.44 -16.27
CA GLY A 304 -4.59 -1.03 -16.00
C GLY A 304 -3.89 -1.80 -14.88
N PHE A 305 -4.55 -2.82 -14.33
CA PHE A 305 -3.95 -3.78 -13.41
C PHE A 305 -3.33 -4.96 -14.17
N ASP A 306 -2.23 -5.51 -13.64
CA ASP A 306 -1.49 -6.59 -14.31
C ASP A 306 -2.03 -7.96 -13.95
N ALA A 307 -2.41 -8.17 -12.68
CA ALA A 307 -2.89 -9.46 -12.20
C ALA A 307 -3.76 -9.34 -10.94
N GLN A 308 -4.41 -10.45 -10.62
CA GLN A 308 -5.13 -10.66 -9.36
C GLN A 308 -4.64 -11.96 -8.71
N TRP A 309 -4.51 -11.95 -7.38
CA TRP A 309 -4.32 -13.16 -6.59
C TRP A 309 -5.52 -14.09 -6.79
N ASN A 310 -5.24 -15.33 -7.20
CA ASN A 310 -6.30 -16.28 -7.58
C ASN A 310 -6.65 -17.19 -6.40
N ASP A 311 -7.47 -16.68 -5.48
CA ASP A 311 -7.93 -17.42 -4.31
C ASP A 311 -8.69 -18.69 -4.68
N ASP A 312 -9.45 -18.67 -5.78
CA ASP A 312 -10.13 -19.86 -6.29
C ASP A 312 -9.14 -20.98 -6.59
N GLY A 313 -8.02 -20.65 -7.24
CA GLY A 313 -6.95 -21.60 -7.53
C GLY A 313 -6.28 -22.13 -6.27
N HIS A 314 -5.97 -21.24 -5.31
CA HIS A 314 -5.46 -21.62 -4.00
C HIS A 314 -6.42 -22.55 -3.27
N ASN A 315 -7.69 -22.18 -3.15
CA ASN A 315 -8.70 -22.93 -2.41
C ASN A 315 -8.90 -24.34 -2.99
N ALA A 316 -8.96 -24.45 -4.32
CA ALA A 316 -9.05 -25.75 -4.97
C ALA A 316 -7.80 -26.63 -4.71
N LEU A 317 -6.59 -26.05 -4.75
CA LEU A 317 -5.34 -26.74 -4.44
C LEU A 317 -5.29 -27.17 -2.96
N HIS A 318 -5.72 -26.29 -2.05
CA HIS A 318 -5.75 -26.59 -0.62
C HIS A 318 -6.65 -27.81 -0.32
N VAL A 319 -7.87 -27.81 -0.84
CA VAL A 319 -8.79 -28.96 -0.69
C VAL A 319 -8.18 -30.24 -1.24
N LEU A 320 -7.53 -30.19 -2.41
CA LEU A 320 -6.86 -31.38 -3.00
C LEU A 320 -5.70 -31.89 -2.15
N LEU A 321 -4.94 -31.01 -1.51
CA LEU A 321 -3.76 -31.37 -0.73
C LEU A 321 -4.07 -31.84 0.67
N THR A 322 -5.05 -31.22 1.32
CA THR A 322 -5.33 -31.40 2.76
C THR A 322 -6.61 -32.20 3.03
N GLY A 323 -7.58 -32.12 2.12
CA GLY A 323 -8.95 -32.63 2.33
C GLY A 323 -9.80 -31.73 3.22
N GLU A 324 -9.32 -30.58 3.66
CA GLU A 324 -10.08 -29.60 4.44
C GLU A 324 -11.15 -28.93 3.59
N THR A 325 -12.37 -28.83 4.13
CA THR A 325 -13.53 -28.31 3.41
C THR A 325 -14.37 -27.35 4.25
N ASP A 326 -13.79 -26.80 5.32
CA ASP A 326 -14.47 -25.86 6.21
C ASP A 326 -14.41 -24.43 5.67
N ALA A 327 -15.29 -23.55 6.19
CA ALA A 327 -15.36 -22.12 5.86
C ALA A 327 -15.40 -21.89 4.34
N TYR A 328 -14.51 -21.04 3.81
CA TYR A 328 -14.47 -20.70 2.38
C TYR A 328 -14.00 -21.84 1.47
N TYR A 329 -13.32 -22.89 2.00
CA TYR A 329 -12.96 -24.08 1.26
C TYR A 329 -14.17 -24.95 0.88
N ALA A 330 -15.32 -24.78 1.57
CA ALA A 330 -16.52 -25.56 1.31
C ALA A 330 -17.07 -25.38 -0.14
N ASP A 331 -16.84 -24.24 -0.75
CA ASP A 331 -17.21 -24.01 -2.15
C ASP A 331 -16.39 -24.85 -3.16
N PHE A 332 -15.29 -25.44 -2.69
CA PHE A 332 -14.37 -26.24 -3.50
C PHE A 332 -14.42 -27.74 -3.13
N ALA A 333 -15.27 -28.15 -2.20
CA ALA A 333 -15.33 -29.51 -1.65
C ALA A 333 -15.77 -30.57 -2.69
N GLU A 334 -16.73 -30.26 -3.57
CA GLU A 334 -17.35 -31.26 -4.43
C GLU A 334 -16.56 -31.63 -5.67
N GLN A 335 -15.88 -30.67 -6.31
CA GLN A 335 -15.17 -30.88 -7.57
C GLN A 335 -13.84 -30.09 -7.65
N PRO A 336 -12.93 -30.26 -6.67
CA PRO A 336 -11.73 -29.42 -6.59
C PRO A 336 -10.81 -29.56 -7.81
N THR A 337 -10.72 -30.78 -8.41
CA THR A 337 -9.92 -30.99 -9.62
C THR A 337 -10.47 -30.25 -10.83
N GLU A 338 -11.79 -30.25 -11.01
CA GLU A 338 -12.43 -29.53 -12.13
C GLU A 338 -12.34 -28.01 -11.93
N GLN A 339 -12.49 -27.54 -10.70
CA GLN A 339 -12.35 -26.13 -10.37
C GLN A 339 -10.90 -25.65 -10.57
N LEU A 340 -9.90 -26.44 -10.13
CA LEU A 340 -8.50 -26.15 -10.40
C LEU A 340 -8.21 -26.13 -11.93
N ALA A 341 -8.72 -27.12 -12.67
CA ALA A 341 -8.55 -27.16 -14.11
C ALA A 341 -9.15 -25.92 -14.79
N ARG A 342 -10.28 -25.42 -14.29
CA ARG A 342 -10.89 -24.16 -14.75
C ARG A 342 -10.00 -22.96 -14.42
N CYS A 343 -9.47 -22.88 -13.19
CA CYS A 343 -8.54 -21.81 -12.81
C CYS A 343 -7.32 -21.77 -13.74
N LEU A 344 -6.73 -22.92 -14.01
CA LEU A 344 -5.54 -23.02 -14.87
C LEU A 344 -5.82 -22.71 -16.37
N SER A 345 -7.04 -22.97 -16.84
CA SER A 345 -7.39 -22.80 -18.25
C SER A 345 -8.17 -21.53 -18.57
N GLN A 346 -8.89 -20.96 -17.60
CA GLN A 346 -9.85 -19.87 -17.78
C GLN A 346 -9.75 -18.75 -16.74
N GLY A 347 -8.83 -18.84 -15.80
CA GLY A 347 -8.60 -17.82 -14.75
C GLY A 347 -9.31 -18.15 -13.45
N PHE A 348 -10.55 -17.74 -13.24
CA PHE A 348 -11.30 -18.02 -12.01
C PHE A 348 -12.14 -19.30 -12.12
N ALA A 349 -12.38 -19.97 -11.00
CA ALA A 349 -13.34 -21.07 -10.94
C ALA A 349 -14.79 -20.52 -11.00
N PHE A 350 -15.06 -19.45 -10.25
CA PHE A 350 -16.35 -18.77 -10.26
C PHE A 350 -16.35 -17.64 -11.30
N GLN A 351 -17.18 -17.80 -12.33
CA GLN A 351 -17.31 -16.88 -13.46
C GLN A 351 -18.77 -16.50 -13.71
N GLY A 352 -19.47 -16.09 -12.64
CA GLY A 352 -20.91 -15.86 -12.64
C GLY A 352 -21.72 -17.05 -12.16
N HIS A 353 -21.08 -18.14 -11.73
CA HIS A 353 -21.75 -19.32 -11.17
C HIS A 353 -22.18 -19.05 -9.72
N ALA A 354 -23.22 -19.72 -9.27
CA ALA A 354 -23.66 -19.66 -7.90
C ALA A 354 -22.64 -20.33 -6.95
N ASN A 355 -22.30 -19.65 -5.85
CA ASN A 355 -21.58 -20.22 -4.72
C ASN A 355 -22.51 -21.13 -3.88
N ARG A 356 -22.03 -21.72 -2.79
CA ARG A 356 -22.82 -22.56 -1.87
C ARG A 356 -24.03 -21.86 -1.25
N HIS A 357 -24.06 -20.53 -1.25
CA HIS A 357 -25.19 -19.73 -0.72
C HIS A 357 -26.20 -19.39 -1.81
N GLY A 358 -25.97 -19.80 -3.07
CA GLY A 358 -26.82 -19.50 -4.22
C GLY A 358 -26.60 -18.12 -4.81
N GLU A 359 -25.53 -17.44 -4.45
CA GLU A 359 -25.16 -16.12 -4.92
C GLU A 359 -24.21 -16.21 -6.11
N ALA A 360 -24.44 -15.44 -7.16
CA ALA A 360 -23.52 -15.38 -8.31
C ALA A 360 -22.20 -14.74 -7.89
N ARG A 361 -21.07 -15.43 -8.16
CA ARG A 361 -19.71 -14.95 -7.87
C ARG A 361 -18.87 -14.90 -9.14
N GLY A 362 -18.10 -13.84 -9.27
CA GLY A 362 -17.12 -13.67 -10.34
C GLY A 362 -17.69 -13.22 -11.68
N GLU A 363 -16.78 -12.93 -12.57
CA GLU A 363 -17.04 -12.55 -13.96
C GLU A 363 -16.35 -13.52 -14.92
N PRO A 364 -16.84 -13.69 -16.18
CA PRO A 364 -16.13 -14.47 -17.19
C PRO A 364 -14.70 -13.98 -17.39
N SER A 365 -13.70 -14.84 -17.18
CA SER A 365 -12.29 -14.49 -17.17
C SER A 365 -11.45 -15.21 -18.25
N GLY A 366 -12.02 -16.19 -18.98
CA GLY A 366 -11.31 -16.99 -19.97
C GLY A 366 -10.76 -16.22 -21.20
N HIS A 367 -11.08 -14.94 -21.33
CA HIS A 367 -10.53 -14.05 -22.37
C HIS A 367 -9.24 -13.33 -21.93
N LEU A 368 -8.90 -13.40 -20.65
CA LEU A 368 -7.68 -12.79 -20.09
C LEU A 368 -6.48 -13.73 -20.27
N PRO A 369 -5.25 -13.18 -20.39
CA PRO A 369 -4.06 -14.01 -20.46
C PRO A 369 -3.83 -14.76 -19.12
N PRO A 370 -3.22 -15.96 -19.13
CA PRO A 370 -2.92 -16.69 -17.89
C PRO A 370 -2.08 -15.90 -16.88
N SER A 371 -1.23 -14.99 -17.35
CA SER A 371 -0.43 -14.10 -16.52
C SER A 371 -1.25 -13.06 -15.73
N ALA A 372 -2.55 -12.90 -16.03
CA ALA A 372 -3.44 -12.06 -15.23
C ALA A 372 -3.85 -12.68 -13.88
N PHE A 373 -3.40 -13.91 -13.58
CA PHE A 373 -3.78 -14.64 -12.37
C PHE A 373 -2.54 -15.11 -11.63
N VAL A 374 -2.34 -14.60 -10.40
CA VAL A 374 -1.28 -15.08 -9.50
C VAL A 374 -1.75 -16.38 -8.88
N LEU A 375 -1.14 -17.50 -9.27
CA LEU A 375 -1.41 -18.80 -8.67
C LEU A 375 -0.43 -19.03 -7.51
N PHE A 376 -0.93 -19.39 -6.36
CA PHE A 376 -0.15 -19.61 -5.16
C PHE A 376 -0.66 -20.80 -4.35
N LEU A 377 0.22 -21.39 -3.54
CA LEU A 377 -0.13 -22.43 -2.58
C LEU A 377 -0.35 -21.88 -1.17
N GLN A 378 0.41 -20.87 -0.81
CA GLN A 378 0.43 -20.27 0.51
C GLN A 378 0.73 -18.77 0.39
N ASN A 379 0.11 -17.98 1.26
CA ASN A 379 0.48 -16.63 1.62
C ASN A 379 0.28 -16.45 3.14
N HIS A 380 0.35 -15.23 3.66
CA HIS A 380 0.19 -14.93 5.09
C HIS A 380 -1.15 -15.39 5.67
N ASP A 381 -2.22 -15.53 4.87
CA ASP A 381 -3.54 -15.95 5.36
C ASP A 381 -3.59 -17.42 5.80
N GLN A 382 -2.75 -18.26 5.22
CA GLN A 382 -2.75 -19.69 5.51
C GLN A 382 -1.61 -20.14 6.43
N ILE A 383 -0.51 -19.39 6.48
CA ILE A 383 0.65 -19.72 7.31
C ILE A 383 0.99 -18.58 8.26
N GLY A 384 1.43 -18.95 9.48
CA GLY A 384 1.77 -17.99 10.52
C GLY A 384 0.62 -17.62 11.46
N ASN A 385 -0.51 -18.31 11.31
CA ASN A 385 -1.67 -18.18 12.21
C ASN A 385 -1.48 -19.01 13.49
#